data_0065c5cd28ac04d8a50b3565d32ae77c
#
_entry.id   0065c5cd28ac04d8a50b3565d32ae77c
#
_cell.length_a   1.000
_cell.length_b   1.000
_cell.length_c   1.000
_cell.angle_alpha   90.00
_cell.angle_beta   90.00
_cell.angle_gamma   90.00
#
_symmetry.space_group_name_H-M   'P 1'
#
loop_
_entity.id
_entity.type
_entity.pdbx_description
1 polymer ?
#
loop_
_entity_poly.entity_id
_entity_poly.type
_entity_poly.pdbx_seq_one_letter_code
_entity_poly.pdbx_strand_id
1 'polypeptide(L)' 'MEPRAAILAVLTEEAAPLHWTKIQDLALRRGYLDPFEQPDVRRQVQTTLLALASEGLVEKQAKGVYFLAARADDAED' A
#
# COMPACT_ATOMS: atom_id res chain seq x y z
N MET A 1 1.79 -11.63 5.01
CA MET A 1 0.48 -10.99 4.73
C MET A 1 0.18 -11.04 3.26
N GLU A 2 -1.07 -10.91 2.91
CA GLU A 2 -1.42 -10.70 1.52
C GLU A 2 -1.03 -9.29 1.10
N PRO A 3 -0.82 -9.05 -0.20
CA PRO A 3 -0.38 -7.73 -0.66
C PRO A 3 -1.27 -6.58 -0.17
N ARG A 4 -2.58 -6.79 -0.16
CA ARG A 4 -3.51 -5.76 0.30
C ARG A 4 -3.24 -5.36 1.74
N ALA A 5 -3.15 -6.34 2.63
CA ALA A 5 -2.89 -6.08 4.04
C ALA A 5 -1.51 -5.49 4.25
N ALA A 6 -0.52 -5.97 3.51
CA ALA A 6 0.85 -5.49 3.63
C ALA A 6 0.96 -4.01 3.26
N ILE A 7 0.33 -3.63 2.16
CA ILE A 7 0.38 -2.23 1.70
C ILE A 7 -0.32 -1.32 2.69
N LEU A 8 -1.49 -1.71 3.17
CA LEU A 8 -2.22 -0.90 4.13
C LEU A 8 -1.46 -0.77 5.43
N ALA A 9 -0.79 -1.84 5.87
CA ALA A 9 0.02 -1.79 7.09
C ALA A 9 1.18 -0.80 6.93
N VAL A 10 1.89 -0.86 5.80
CA VAL A 10 3.02 0.04 5.57
C VAL A 10 2.55 1.49 5.55
N LEU A 11 1.48 1.79 4.82
CA LEU A 11 0.99 3.15 4.72
C LEU A 11 0.47 3.67 6.05
N THR A 12 -0.14 2.80 6.85
CA THR A 12 -0.60 3.18 8.17
C THR A 12 0.58 3.51 9.09
N GLU A 13 1.61 2.68 9.06
CA GLU A 13 2.76 2.85 9.92
C GLU A 13 3.58 4.07 9.56
N GLU A 14 3.76 4.32 8.27
CA GLU A 14 4.54 5.46 7.82
C GLU A 14 3.76 6.77 7.91
N ALA A 15 2.45 6.69 7.76
CA ALA A 15 1.55 7.84 7.87
C ALA A 15 1.98 9.00 6.97
N ALA A 16 2.45 8.68 5.77
CA ALA A 16 2.95 9.68 4.83
C ALA A 16 2.84 9.14 3.41
N PRO A 17 2.79 10.02 2.40
CA PRO A 17 2.81 9.55 1.02
C PRO A 17 4.13 8.85 0.70
N LEU A 18 4.04 7.73 0.00
CA LEU A 18 5.21 6.93 -0.35
C LEU A 18 5.13 6.53 -1.82
N HIS A 19 6.29 6.52 -2.47
CA HIS A 19 6.39 5.95 -3.81
C HIS A 19 6.20 4.43 -3.70
N TRP A 20 5.61 3.82 -4.73
CA TRP A 20 5.30 2.39 -4.67
C TRP A 20 6.54 1.53 -4.43
N THR A 21 7.70 1.98 -4.90
CA THR A 21 8.95 1.25 -4.67
C THR A 21 9.32 1.24 -3.19
N LYS A 22 9.04 2.35 -2.50
CA LYS A 22 9.29 2.41 -1.07
C LYS A 22 8.30 1.55 -0.30
N ILE A 23 7.05 1.54 -0.74
CA ILE A 23 6.05 0.67 -0.13
C ILE A 23 6.49 -0.79 -0.25
N GLN A 24 6.91 -1.18 -1.44
CA GLN A 24 7.41 -2.54 -1.69
C GLN A 24 8.61 -2.87 -0.81
N ASP A 25 9.56 -1.94 -0.76
CA ASP A 25 10.78 -2.16 0.03
C ASP A 25 10.46 -2.37 1.50
N LEU A 26 9.62 -1.51 2.06
CA LEU A 26 9.26 -1.63 3.47
C LEU A 26 8.46 -2.89 3.76
N ALA A 27 7.55 -3.26 2.85
CA ALA A 27 6.78 -4.49 3.03
C ALA A 27 7.69 -5.71 3.07
N LEU A 28 8.70 -5.73 2.20
CA LEU A 28 9.65 -6.83 2.17
C LEU A 28 10.55 -6.83 3.41
N ARG A 29 11.04 -5.65 3.79
CA ARG A 29 11.94 -5.55 4.94
C ARG A 29 11.27 -5.94 6.24
N ARG A 30 9.99 -5.62 6.37
CA ARG A 30 9.24 -5.92 7.59
C ARG A 30 8.66 -7.31 7.60
N GLY A 31 8.89 -8.08 6.53
CA GLY A 31 8.37 -9.43 6.44
C GLY A 31 6.88 -9.51 6.16
N TYR A 32 6.27 -8.40 5.76
CA TYR A 32 4.85 -8.41 5.40
C TYR A 32 4.61 -9.12 4.09
N LEU A 33 5.58 -9.05 3.17
CA LEU A 33 5.55 -9.79 1.92
C LEU A 33 6.78 -10.67 1.85
N ASP A 34 6.60 -11.88 1.35
CA ASP A 34 7.68 -12.84 1.19
C ASP A 34 7.91 -13.05 -0.30
N PRO A 35 9.08 -12.68 -0.84
CA PRO A 35 9.33 -12.82 -2.27
C PRO A 35 9.29 -14.26 -2.75
N PHE A 36 9.46 -15.21 -1.84
CA PHE A 36 9.37 -16.62 -2.20
C PHE A 36 7.94 -17.10 -2.33
N GLU A 37 7.00 -16.43 -1.66
CA GLU A 37 5.60 -16.77 -1.74
C GLU A 37 4.86 -15.92 -2.76
N GLN A 38 5.38 -14.73 -3.05
CA GLN A 38 4.74 -13.78 -3.95
C GLN A 38 5.58 -13.71 -5.23
N PRO A 39 5.21 -14.46 -6.26
CA PRO A 39 6.08 -14.62 -7.44
C PRO A 39 6.38 -13.35 -8.18
N ASP A 40 5.57 -12.34 -8.11
CA ASP A 40 5.84 -11.08 -8.80
C ASP A 40 5.44 -9.94 -7.87
N VAL A 41 6.28 -9.73 -6.85
CA VAL A 41 5.98 -8.76 -5.81
C VAL A 41 5.74 -7.37 -6.40
N ARG A 42 6.60 -6.94 -7.32
CA ARG A 42 6.47 -5.62 -7.93
C ARG A 42 5.11 -5.45 -8.58
N ARG A 43 4.72 -6.42 -9.38
CA ARG A 43 3.44 -6.36 -10.08
C ARG A 43 2.28 -6.41 -9.11
N GLN A 44 2.38 -7.26 -8.09
CA GLN A 44 1.32 -7.38 -7.11
C GLN A 44 1.14 -6.10 -6.31
N VAL A 45 2.25 -5.44 -5.96
CA VAL A 45 2.16 -4.16 -5.26
C VAL A 45 1.46 -3.13 -6.13
N GLN A 46 1.86 -3.04 -7.40
CA GLN A 46 1.27 -2.06 -8.31
C GLN A 46 -0.21 -2.31 -8.57
N THR A 47 -0.58 -3.56 -8.86
CA THR A 47 -1.99 -3.87 -9.12
C THR A 47 -2.84 -3.71 -7.88
N THR A 48 -2.30 -4.04 -6.72
CA THR A 48 -3.02 -3.89 -5.48
C THR A 48 -3.24 -2.42 -5.14
N LEU A 49 -2.23 -1.57 -5.38
CA LEU A 49 -2.40 -0.14 -5.17
C LEU A 49 -3.49 0.44 -6.06
N LEU A 50 -3.56 -0.01 -7.31
CA LEU A 50 -4.62 0.44 -8.20
C LEU A 50 -5.99 0.01 -7.69
N ALA A 51 -6.09 -1.22 -7.20
CA ALA A 51 -7.34 -1.70 -6.64
C ALA A 51 -7.74 -0.92 -5.39
N LEU A 52 -6.79 -0.66 -4.51
CA LEU A 52 -7.07 0.11 -3.30
C LEU A 52 -7.47 1.54 -3.62
N ALA A 53 -6.85 2.13 -4.65
CA ALA A 53 -7.24 3.47 -5.09
C ALA A 53 -8.66 3.47 -5.64
N SER A 54 -9.01 2.43 -6.39
CA SER A 54 -10.36 2.29 -6.92
C SER A 54 -11.40 2.17 -5.81
N GLU A 55 -11.01 1.58 -4.69
CA GLU A 55 -11.90 1.43 -3.55
C GLU A 55 -11.92 2.65 -2.64
N GLY A 56 -11.06 3.63 -2.91
CA GLY A 56 -11.01 4.83 -2.09
C GLY A 56 -10.22 4.68 -0.81
N LEU A 57 -9.47 3.60 -0.67
CA LEU A 57 -8.69 3.36 0.55
C LEU A 57 -7.32 4.03 0.49
N VAL A 58 -6.78 4.23 -0.71
CA VAL A 58 -5.57 5.00 -0.89
C VAL A 58 -5.81 6.02 -1.99
N GLU A 59 -5.01 7.09 -1.99
CA GLU A 59 -5.09 8.12 -3.01
C GLU A 59 -3.73 8.31 -3.65
N LYS A 60 -3.75 8.60 -4.94
CA LYS A 60 -2.54 8.85 -5.69
C LYS A 60 -2.23 10.34 -5.63
N GLN A 61 -1.11 10.69 -5.02
CA GLN A 61 -0.71 12.08 -4.89
C GLN A 61 0.05 12.57 -6.12
N ALA A 62 0.87 11.69 -6.67
CA ALA A 62 1.67 11.99 -7.85
C ALA A 62 1.95 10.67 -8.54
N LYS A 63 2.65 10.71 -9.67
CA LYS A 63 2.94 9.47 -10.39
C LYS A 63 3.68 8.49 -9.49
N GLY A 64 3.05 7.37 -9.23
CA GLY A 64 3.63 6.31 -8.41
C GLY A 64 3.61 6.56 -6.92
N VAL A 65 3.12 7.71 -6.46
CA VAL A 65 3.12 8.08 -5.04
C VAL A 65 1.71 7.95 -4.49
N TYR A 66 1.58 7.21 -3.40
CA TYR A 66 0.28 6.91 -2.81
C TYR A 66 0.29 7.20 -1.32
N PHE A 67 -0.86 7.50 -0.78
CA PHE A 67 -1.02 7.68 0.66
C PHE A 67 -2.38 7.13 1.09
N LEU A 68 -2.48 6.85 2.39
CA LEU A 68 -3.72 6.33 2.94
C LEU A 68 -4.76 7.43 2.94
N ALA A 69 -5.89 7.15 2.32
CA ALA A 69 -6.95 8.16 2.21
C ALA A 69 -7.57 8.45 3.56
N ALA A 70 -7.86 9.72 3.80
CA ALA A 70 -8.64 10.10 4.95
C ALA A 70 -10.09 9.72 4.68
N ARG A 71 -10.67 8.93 5.55
CA ARG A 71 -12.01 8.42 5.33
C ARG A 71 -13.03 9.21 6.12
N ALA A 72 -14.13 9.48 5.47
CA ALA A 72 -15.19 10.23 6.12
C ALA A 72 -15.74 9.49 7.35
N ASP A 73 -15.80 8.17 7.24
CA ASP A 73 -16.29 7.38 8.36
C ASP A 73 -15.35 7.45 9.55
N ASP A 74 -14.08 7.68 9.32
CA ASP A 74 -13.14 7.86 10.43
C ASP A 74 -13.46 9.14 11.18
N ALA A 75 -13.84 10.15 10.45
CA ALA A 75 -14.09 11.45 11.05
C ALA A 75 -15.41 11.51 11.81
N GLU A 76 -16.38 10.77 11.37
CA GLU A 76 -17.69 10.88 11.98
C GLU A 76 -17.84 10.04 13.23
N ASP A 77 -16.92 9.17 13.48
CA ASP A 77 -16.96 8.31 14.66
C ASP A 77 -16.53 9.01 15.94
#